data_59235ac2c61fa299db58737f01fcc48e
#
_entry.id   59235ac2c61fa299db58737f01fcc48e
#
_cell.length_a   1.000
_cell.length_b   1.000
_cell.length_c   1.000
_cell.angle_alpha   90.00
_cell.angle_beta   90.00
_cell.angle_gamma   90.00
#
_symmetry.space_group_name_H-M   'P 1'
#
loop_
_entity.id
_entity.type
_entity.pdbx_description
1 polymer ?
#
loop_
_entity_poly.entity_id
_entity_poly.type
_entity_poly.pdbx_seq_one_letter_code
_entity_poly.pdbx_strand_id
1 'polypeptide(L)'
;MKKAIISVLFVFALFCFEAIAASEEGTASYYADSLDGNPTASGEAYDKDDMTAAHRSLPFGTKVKVTNLANEKSAIVRINDRGPYAAHRIIDVSGAAARKLDMLDSGTATVRIEEQ
;
A
#
# COMPACT_ATOMS: atom_id res chain seq x y z
N MET A 1 2.12 -26.84 -48.79
CA MET A 1 1.76 -26.71 -48.38
C MET A 1 1.33 -26.28 -47.41
N LYS A 2 1.11 -25.90 -46.96
CA LYS A 2 0.66 -25.52 -46.12
C LYS A 2 0.95 -25.56 -44.99
N LYS A 3 1.05 -25.27 -44.32
CA LYS A 3 1.27 -25.38 -43.29
C LYS A 3 1.82 -24.55 -42.53
N ALA A 4 1.99 -24.15 -42.06
CA ALA A 4 2.70 -23.43 -41.38
C ALA A 4 2.12 -22.41 -40.79
N ILE A 5 1.79 -22.03 -40.25
CA ILE A 5 1.23 -21.08 -39.80
C ILE A 5 0.94 -20.97 -38.60
N ILE A 6 0.94 -21.46 -37.91
CA ILE A 6 0.71 -21.45 -36.70
C ILE A 6 1.39 -20.78 -35.76
N SER A 7 2.43 -20.57 -35.78
CA SER A 7 3.20 -20.06 -34.73
C SER A 7 2.76 -18.82 -34.16
N VAL A 8 2.05 -18.11 -34.72
CA VAL A 8 1.72 -16.96 -34.18
C VAL A 8 1.06 -16.88 -33.00
N LEU A 9 0.31 -17.66 -32.62
CA LEU A 9 -0.32 -17.59 -31.48
C LEU A 9 0.28 -17.36 -30.28
N PHE A 10 1.18 -17.97 -29.91
CA PHE A 10 1.66 -17.87 -28.62
C PHE A 10 2.14 -16.58 -28.28
N VAL A 11 2.36 -15.84 -29.14
CA VAL A 11 2.90 -14.63 -28.87
C VAL A 11 2.07 -13.83 -27.93
N PHE A 12 0.81 -13.86 -28.05
CA PHE A 12 0.14 -13.12 -27.18
C PHE A 12 0.04 -13.53 -25.86
N ALA A 13 0.12 -14.64 -25.55
CA ALA A 13 -0.01 -15.10 -24.23
C ALA A 13 0.84 -14.37 -23.32
N LEU A 14 1.91 -13.90 -23.81
CA LEU A 14 2.79 -13.26 -22.95
C LEU A 14 2.32 -12.01 -22.41
N PHE A 15 1.55 -11.33 -23.07
CA PHE A 15 1.19 -10.10 -22.56
C PHE A 15 0.36 -10.12 -21.38
N CYS A 16 -0.31 -11.12 -21.15
CA CYS A 16 -1.22 -11.14 -20.09
C CYS A 16 -0.65 -10.92 -18.77
N PHE A 17 0.54 -11.30 -18.57
CA PHE A 17 1.06 -11.21 -17.28
C PHE A 17 1.35 -9.89 -16.82
N GLU A 18 1.71 -9.03 -17.66
CA GLU A 18 2.16 -7.79 -17.16
C GLU A 18 1.07 -6.96 -16.67
N ALA A 19 -0.11 -7.28 -16.98
CA ALA A 19 -1.17 -6.44 -16.61
C ALA A 19 -1.58 -6.56 -15.17
N ILE A 20 -1.06 -7.50 -14.44
CA ILE A 20 -1.53 -7.72 -13.10
C ILE A 20 -0.68 -7.04 -12.10
N ALA A 21 -1.24 -6.10 -11.41
CA ALA A 21 -0.53 -5.43 -10.33
C ALA A 21 -0.80 -6.18 -9.06
N ALA A 22 0.17 -6.30 -8.24
CA ALA A 22 0.02 -6.95 -6.96
C ALA A 22 -0.83 -6.11 -6.03
N SER A 23 -1.66 -6.75 -5.26
CA SER A 23 -2.40 -6.09 -4.20
C SER A 23 -2.38 -6.98 -2.96
N GLU A 24 -2.60 -6.38 -1.83
CA GLU A 24 -2.58 -7.08 -0.56
C GLU A 24 -3.75 -6.57 0.29
N GLU A 25 -4.40 -7.46 1.00
CA GLU A 25 -5.48 -7.06 1.91
C GLU A 25 -5.14 -7.47 3.33
N GLY A 26 -5.50 -6.66 4.28
CA GLY A 26 -5.27 -6.94 5.69
C GLY A 26 -5.65 -5.75 6.53
N THR A 27 -5.21 -5.76 7.78
CA THR A 27 -5.57 -4.72 8.73
C THR A 27 -4.56 -3.58 8.68
N ALA A 28 -5.06 -2.36 8.63
CA ALA A 28 -4.26 -1.15 8.80
C ALA A 28 -4.48 -0.56 10.18
N SER A 29 -3.44 0.05 10.72
CA SER A 29 -3.57 0.93 11.88
C SER A 29 -2.88 2.24 11.54
N TYR A 30 -2.76 3.16 12.49
CA TYR A 30 -2.12 4.43 12.22
C TYR A 30 -1.23 4.85 13.39
N TYR A 31 -0.30 5.75 13.11
CA TYR A 31 0.64 6.26 14.08
C TYR A 31 -0.06 7.15 15.10
N ALA A 32 0.34 7.05 16.35
CA ALA A 32 -0.12 8.00 17.37
C ALA A 32 0.45 9.39 17.08
N ASP A 33 -0.31 10.42 17.37
CA ASP A 33 0.16 11.78 17.17
C ASP A 33 1.42 12.09 17.96
N SER A 34 1.61 11.44 19.10
CA SER A 34 2.80 11.66 19.91
C SER A 34 4.09 11.25 19.25
N LEU A 35 4.01 10.50 18.15
CA LEU A 35 5.20 10.09 17.42
C LEU A 35 5.67 11.15 16.42
N ASP A 36 4.94 12.24 16.27
CA ASP A 36 5.30 13.31 15.37
C ASP A 36 6.72 13.81 15.66
N GLY A 37 7.55 13.88 14.64
CA GLY A 37 8.94 14.29 14.78
C GLY A 37 9.93 13.16 15.00
N ASN A 38 9.47 11.96 15.34
CA ASN A 38 10.38 10.85 15.60
C ASN A 38 10.98 10.33 14.29
N PRO A 39 12.22 9.83 14.32
CA PRO A 39 12.83 9.30 13.10
C PRO A 39 12.13 8.03 12.65
N THR A 40 12.05 7.84 11.34
CA THR A 40 11.56 6.60 10.75
C THR A 40 12.73 5.80 10.19
N ALA A 41 12.47 4.60 9.74
CA ALA A 41 13.51 3.72 9.21
C ALA A 41 14.17 4.30 7.95
N SER A 42 13.50 5.15 7.21
CA SER A 42 14.08 5.79 6.03
C SER A 42 15.04 6.92 6.41
N GLY A 43 15.03 7.38 7.65
CA GLY A 43 15.79 8.52 8.07
C GLY A 43 14.99 9.82 8.08
N GLU A 44 13.81 9.83 7.50
CA GLU A 44 12.95 10.99 7.58
C GLU A 44 12.28 11.05 8.94
N ALA A 45 11.98 12.22 9.43
CA ALA A 45 11.16 12.35 10.64
C ALA A 45 9.71 12.04 10.28
N TYR A 46 9.00 11.37 11.17
CA TYR A 46 7.56 11.18 10.98
C TYR A 46 6.85 12.53 11.06
N ASP A 47 6.02 12.82 10.07
CA ASP A 47 5.21 14.01 10.04
C ASP A 47 3.75 13.55 10.01
N LYS A 48 3.00 13.82 11.06
CA LYS A 48 1.63 13.35 11.17
C LYS A 48 0.71 13.97 10.13
N ASP A 49 1.12 15.07 9.50
CA ASP A 49 0.32 15.76 8.51
C ASP A 49 0.69 15.37 7.07
N ASP A 50 1.68 14.54 6.90
CA ASP A 50 2.10 14.07 5.59
C ASP A 50 1.41 12.73 5.25
N MET A 51 1.34 12.39 3.99
CA MET A 51 0.68 11.16 3.53
C MET A 51 1.73 10.06 3.39
N THR A 52 2.05 9.41 4.51
CA THR A 52 3.09 8.38 4.55
C THR A 52 2.61 7.15 5.29
N ALA A 53 3.39 6.08 5.21
CA ALA A 53 3.05 4.83 5.87
C ALA A 53 4.28 3.96 6.09
N ALA A 54 4.15 3.00 7.01
CA ALA A 54 5.11 1.93 7.22
C ALA A 54 4.62 0.67 6.54
N HIS A 55 5.52 -0.04 5.87
CA HIS A 55 5.27 -1.33 5.28
C HIS A 55 6.49 -2.22 5.50
N ARG A 56 6.28 -3.54 5.59
CA ARG A 56 7.36 -4.45 5.95
C ARG A 56 8.45 -4.53 4.91
N SER A 57 8.13 -4.44 3.64
CA SER A 57 9.09 -4.76 2.60
C SER A 57 9.10 -3.84 1.39
N LEU A 58 8.05 -3.08 1.12
CA LEU A 58 8.06 -2.22 -0.06
C LEU A 58 9.18 -1.17 0.05
N PRO A 59 9.90 -0.91 -1.03
CA PRO A 59 11.00 0.07 -0.97
C PRO A 59 10.52 1.44 -0.51
N PHE A 60 11.38 2.16 0.19
CA PHE A 60 11.07 3.53 0.58
C PHE A 60 10.84 4.38 -0.66
N GLY A 61 9.85 5.22 -0.60
CA GLY A 61 9.44 6.05 -1.73
C GLY A 61 8.33 5.44 -2.58
N THR A 62 8.03 4.15 -2.38
CA THR A 62 6.94 3.51 -3.12
C THR A 62 5.62 4.19 -2.77
N LYS A 63 4.82 4.50 -3.78
CA LYS A 63 3.49 5.05 -3.55
C LYS A 63 2.47 3.94 -3.61
N VAL A 64 1.56 3.96 -2.67
CA VAL A 64 0.58 2.90 -2.49
C VAL A 64 -0.79 3.53 -2.32
N LYS A 65 -1.76 3.00 -3.02
CA LYS A 65 -3.14 3.40 -2.80
C LYS A 65 -3.71 2.48 -1.73
N VAL A 66 -4.17 3.06 -0.64
CA VAL A 66 -4.81 2.34 0.44
C VAL A 66 -6.31 2.61 0.34
N THR A 67 -7.10 1.56 0.31
CA THR A 67 -8.56 1.67 0.25
C THR A 67 -9.15 1.03 1.51
N ASN A 68 -9.94 1.80 2.25
CA ASN A 68 -10.67 1.28 3.39
C ASN A 68 -11.90 0.54 2.86
N LEU A 69 -11.91 -0.78 3.05
CA LEU A 69 -12.94 -1.60 2.44
C LEU A 69 -14.33 -1.44 3.08
N ALA A 70 -14.39 -0.84 4.26
CA ALA A 70 -15.68 -0.63 4.91
C ALA A 70 -16.44 0.57 4.33
N ASN A 71 -15.74 1.55 3.80
CA ASN A 71 -16.38 2.78 3.32
C ASN A 71 -15.93 3.20 1.92
N GLU A 72 -15.01 2.46 1.30
CA GLU A 72 -14.49 2.71 -0.04
C GLU A 72 -13.68 4.01 -0.16
N LYS A 73 -13.31 4.62 0.94
CA LYS A 73 -12.44 5.79 0.88
C LYS A 73 -11.00 5.35 0.65
N SER A 74 -10.23 6.15 -0.05
CA SER A 74 -8.85 5.80 -0.36
C SER A 74 -7.90 6.96 -0.16
N ALA A 75 -6.64 6.64 -0.01
CA ALA A 75 -5.56 7.62 0.15
C ALA A 75 -4.31 7.05 -0.50
N ILE A 76 -3.52 7.91 -1.12
CA ILE A 76 -2.23 7.52 -1.66
C ILE A 76 -1.17 7.94 -0.66
N VAL A 77 -0.35 6.99 -0.23
CA VAL A 77 0.69 7.22 0.77
C VAL A 77 2.04 6.83 0.20
N ARG A 78 3.10 7.41 0.75
CA ARG A 78 4.47 7.09 0.38
C ARG A 78 5.09 6.27 1.51
N ILE A 79 5.68 5.14 1.18
CA ILE A 79 6.31 4.28 2.19
C ILE A 79 7.62 4.92 2.64
N ASN A 80 7.77 5.14 3.93
CA ASN A 80 8.98 5.72 4.48
C ASN A 80 9.42 5.05 5.79
N ASP A 81 8.79 3.96 6.18
CA ASP A 81 9.12 3.30 7.43
C ASP A 81 8.92 1.79 7.30
N ARG A 82 9.40 1.04 8.29
CA ARG A 82 9.26 -0.42 8.35
C ARG A 82 8.30 -0.85 9.45
N GLY A 83 7.62 -1.93 9.22
CA GLY A 83 6.56 -2.47 10.05
C GLY A 83 5.24 -2.38 9.31
N PRO A 84 4.15 -2.73 9.97
CA PRO A 84 4.03 -3.26 11.32
C PRO A 84 4.43 -4.74 11.37
N TYR A 85 4.76 -5.22 12.57
CA TYR A 85 5.15 -6.62 12.73
C TYR A 85 4.10 -7.43 13.47
N ALA A 86 3.02 -6.80 13.87
CA ALA A 86 1.92 -7.50 14.51
C ALA A 86 1.19 -8.36 13.47
N ALA A 87 0.66 -9.49 13.92
CA ALA A 87 -0.05 -10.40 13.04
C ALA A 87 -1.26 -9.72 12.40
N HIS A 88 -1.50 -10.01 11.14
CA HIS A 88 -2.63 -9.51 10.38
C HIS A 88 -2.58 -8.01 10.04
N ARG A 89 -1.62 -7.28 10.58
CA ARG A 89 -1.46 -5.87 10.22
C ARG A 89 -0.48 -5.78 9.07
N ILE A 90 -0.83 -5.06 8.04
CA ILE A 90 -0.02 -4.97 6.84
C ILE A 90 0.52 -3.57 6.59
N ILE A 91 -0.06 -2.56 7.20
CA ILE A 91 0.36 -1.19 6.97
C ILE A 91 -0.01 -0.32 8.17
N ASP A 92 0.85 0.61 8.53
CA ASP A 92 0.53 1.64 9.52
C ASP A 92 0.59 2.97 8.78
N VAL A 93 -0.53 3.65 8.69
CA VAL A 93 -0.61 4.89 7.94
C VAL A 93 -0.45 6.10 8.86
N SER A 94 -0.06 7.24 8.31
CA SER A 94 0.06 8.48 9.07
C SER A 94 -1.30 8.96 9.55
N GLY A 95 -1.29 9.88 10.50
CA GLY A 95 -2.51 10.51 10.97
C GLY A 95 -3.31 11.16 9.86
N ALA A 96 -2.64 11.85 8.94
CA ALA A 96 -3.31 12.48 7.81
C ALA A 96 -4.01 11.45 6.93
N ALA A 97 -3.35 10.33 6.66
CA ALA A 97 -3.94 9.27 5.85
C ALA A 97 -5.11 8.63 6.59
N ALA A 98 -4.99 8.41 7.89
CA ALA A 98 -6.07 7.83 8.68
C ALA A 98 -7.32 8.72 8.66
N ARG A 99 -7.12 10.03 8.70
CA ARG A 99 -8.24 10.96 8.60
C ARG A 99 -8.92 10.84 7.23
N LYS A 100 -8.13 10.76 6.18
CA LYS A 100 -8.69 10.65 4.84
C LYS A 100 -9.42 9.33 4.65
N LEU A 101 -8.97 8.27 5.29
CA LEU A 101 -9.61 6.97 5.22
C LEU A 101 -10.78 6.83 6.19
N ASP A 102 -11.01 7.84 7.02
CA ASP A 102 -12.08 7.88 8.01
C ASP A 102 -11.99 6.68 8.96
N MET A 103 -10.80 6.45 9.50
CA MET A 103 -10.56 5.31 10.40
C MET A 103 -10.06 5.72 11.78
N LEU A 104 -10.09 7.02 12.10
CA LEU A 104 -9.57 7.47 13.38
C LEU A 104 -10.35 6.87 14.55
N ASP A 105 -11.67 6.86 14.46
CA ASP A 105 -12.47 6.41 15.58
C ASP A 105 -12.36 4.91 15.79
N SER A 106 -12.29 4.14 14.73
CA SER A 106 -12.17 2.70 14.84
C SER A 106 -10.77 2.25 15.24
N GLY A 107 -9.76 3.07 14.97
CA GLY A 107 -8.36 2.73 15.26
C GLY A 107 -7.72 1.81 14.25
N THR A 108 -8.48 0.94 13.64
CA THR A 108 -8.01 0.02 12.60
C THR A 108 -9.06 -0.08 11.49
N ALA A 109 -8.66 -0.59 10.35
CA ALA A 109 -9.57 -0.82 9.25
C ALA A 109 -9.06 -1.98 8.41
N THR A 110 -9.97 -2.72 7.80
CA THR A 110 -9.57 -3.70 6.78
C THR A 110 -9.36 -2.92 5.49
N VAL A 111 -8.19 -3.04 4.91
CA VAL A 111 -7.81 -2.26 3.73
C VAL A 111 -7.29 -3.15 2.62
N ARG A 112 -7.32 -2.65 1.41
CA ARG A 112 -6.58 -3.19 0.28
C ARG A 112 -5.50 -2.17 -0.07
N ILE A 113 -4.28 -2.62 -0.30
CA ILE A 113 -3.21 -1.75 -0.74
C ILE A 113 -2.75 -2.16 -2.14
N GLU A 114 -2.45 -1.18 -2.96
CA GLU A 114 -2.05 -1.40 -4.35
C GLU A 114 -0.94 -0.43 -4.70
N GLU A 115 0.17 -0.93 -5.24
CA GLU A 115 1.25 -0.04 -5.69
C GLU A 115 0.78 0.81 -6.84
N GLN A 116 1.24 2.03 -6.88
CA GLN A 116 0.86 2.99 -7.92
C GLN A 116 1.96 3.19 -8.95
#